data_48c37fb13bee2e199f82d89965e75c41
#
_entry.id   48c37fb13bee2e199f82d89965e75c41
#
_cell.length_a   1.000
_cell.length_b   1.000
_cell.length_c   1.000
_cell.angle_alpha   90.00
_cell.angle_beta   90.00
_cell.angle_gamma   90.00
#
_symmetry.space_group_name_H-M   'P 1'
#
loop_
_entity.id
_entity.type
_entity.pdbx_description
1 polymer ?
#
loop_
_entity_poly.entity_id
_entity_poly.type
_entity_poly.pdbx_seq_one_letter_code
_entity_poly.pdbx_strand_id
1 'polypeptide(L)'
;QEKGVEKQRKRVENVSMWQTNLIILYCAVCDNSSTIEAVMQRQSNNFRPQFTDEECITVYLWGISQRRFEQKAIYDYTQNHLLEWFPKLPSYQAFSERLNRLAPAFQALAEYWLSVIGVDLGEQLDYIVDSCPIILAKGPRSGHAKVASELCEKSYNSSRKEWYYGIKLHVIAARVPGRLPIPVSLMASGAAQHDLPVAKQIVEDHAFLKPGYLYADKAYIDAGWALSLKQNHTIELLTPRKKQKGDPLISGDTFSTFVSSVRQPIECFFNWLIRLTDIQSASLVRSLSGLLCHIFGRIAAALAKLLFNS
;
A
#
# COMPACT_ATOMS: atom_id res chain seq x y z
N GLN A 1 -18.49 -45.13 -19.05
CA GLN A 1 -18.63 -44.13 -17.96
C GLN A 1 -17.33 -43.96 -17.18
N GLU A 2 -16.55 -45.02 -16.87
CA GLU A 2 -15.29 -44.94 -16.11
C GLU A 2 -14.20 -44.11 -16.81
N LYS A 3 -14.05 -44.17 -18.13
CA LYS A 3 -13.07 -43.37 -18.90
C LYS A 3 -13.37 -41.86 -18.88
N GLY A 4 -14.62 -41.47 -18.67
CA GLY A 4 -15.01 -40.06 -18.51
C GLY A 4 -14.63 -39.50 -17.16
N VAL A 5 -14.78 -40.28 -16.10
CA VAL A 5 -14.45 -39.88 -14.71
C VAL A 5 -12.93 -39.81 -14.53
N GLU A 6 -12.18 -40.74 -15.12
CA GLU A 6 -10.71 -40.75 -15.08
C GLU A 6 -10.09 -39.59 -15.87
N LYS A 7 -10.72 -39.17 -16.98
CA LYS A 7 -10.32 -37.96 -17.74
C LYS A 7 -10.65 -36.68 -17.03
N GLN A 8 -11.72 -36.63 -16.23
CA GLN A 8 -12.04 -35.52 -15.36
C GLN A 8 -11.09 -35.47 -14.12
N ARG A 9 -10.78 -36.60 -13.49
CA ARG A 9 -9.79 -36.68 -12.41
C ARG A 9 -8.41 -36.21 -12.87
N LYS A 10 -7.90 -36.63 -14.02
CA LYS A 10 -6.61 -36.18 -14.59
C LYS A 10 -6.61 -34.69 -14.98
N ARG A 11 -7.79 -34.07 -15.20
CA ARG A 11 -7.91 -32.63 -15.43
C ARG A 11 -7.81 -31.83 -14.14
N VAL A 12 -8.22 -32.39 -13.01
CA VAL A 12 -8.13 -31.75 -11.68
C VAL A 12 -6.70 -31.84 -11.09
N GLU A 13 -5.93 -32.89 -11.47
CA GLU A 13 -4.58 -33.13 -10.98
C GLU A 13 -3.49 -32.24 -11.63
N ASN A 14 -3.84 -31.36 -12.59
CA ASN A 14 -2.87 -30.53 -13.34
C ASN A 14 -3.18 -29.03 -13.31
N VAL A 15 -3.75 -28.51 -12.21
CA VAL A 15 -3.84 -27.06 -12.00
C VAL A 15 -2.42 -26.56 -11.71
N SER A 16 -1.86 -25.75 -12.60
CA SER A 16 -0.54 -25.19 -12.39
C SER A 16 -0.53 -24.24 -11.18
N MET A 17 0.61 -24.09 -10.54
CA MET A 17 0.75 -23.22 -9.34
C MET A 17 0.21 -21.80 -9.58
N TRP A 18 0.38 -21.23 -10.77
CA TRP A 18 -0.13 -19.89 -11.08
C TRP A 18 -1.67 -19.84 -11.15
N GLN A 19 -2.31 -20.89 -11.65
CA GLN A 19 -3.78 -20.99 -11.70
C GLN A 19 -4.35 -21.08 -10.29
N THR A 20 -3.74 -21.89 -9.43
CA THR A 20 -4.10 -21.96 -8.00
C THR A 20 -4.00 -20.60 -7.34
N ASN A 21 -2.91 -19.86 -7.55
CA ASN A 21 -2.72 -18.53 -6.98
C ASN A 21 -3.74 -17.52 -7.51
N LEU A 22 -4.11 -17.58 -8.80
CA LEU A 22 -5.16 -16.72 -9.36
C LEU A 22 -6.52 -17.02 -8.74
N ILE A 23 -6.87 -18.32 -8.56
CA ILE A 23 -8.11 -18.74 -7.91
C ILE A 23 -8.15 -18.26 -6.45
N ILE A 24 -7.07 -18.45 -5.69
CA ILE A 24 -6.97 -18.01 -4.30
C ILE A 24 -7.19 -16.48 -4.22
N LEU A 25 -6.54 -15.72 -5.09
CA LEU A 25 -6.70 -14.27 -5.13
C LEU A 25 -8.15 -13.87 -5.46
N TYR A 26 -8.76 -14.52 -6.46
CA TYR A 26 -10.17 -14.27 -6.82
C TYR A 26 -11.12 -14.58 -5.67
N CYS A 27 -10.97 -15.74 -5.02
CA CYS A 27 -11.77 -16.10 -3.86
C CYS A 27 -11.60 -15.08 -2.72
N ALA A 28 -10.37 -14.67 -2.42
CA ALA A 28 -10.11 -13.68 -1.39
C ALA A 28 -10.75 -12.31 -1.68
N VAL A 29 -10.83 -11.91 -2.95
CA VAL A 29 -11.56 -10.70 -3.34
C VAL A 29 -13.07 -10.92 -3.20
N CYS A 30 -13.61 -12.06 -3.62
CA CYS A 30 -15.03 -12.40 -3.49
C CYS A 30 -15.48 -12.50 -2.03
N ASP A 31 -14.68 -13.04 -1.14
CA ASP A 31 -14.96 -13.11 0.31
C ASP A 31 -15.14 -11.71 0.93
N ASN A 32 -14.63 -10.68 0.25
CA ASN A 32 -14.78 -9.27 0.64
C ASN A 32 -15.81 -8.50 -0.20
N SER A 33 -16.66 -9.17 -0.97
CA SER A 33 -17.64 -8.52 -1.87
C SER A 33 -18.59 -7.59 -1.12
N SER A 34 -19.05 -7.95 0.08
CA SER A 34 -19.90 -7.08 0.90
C SER A 34 -19.22 -5.76 1.30
N THR A 35 -17.93 -5.81 1.63
CA THR A 35 -17.12 -4.62 1.93
C THR A 35 -16.95 -3.75 0.68
N ILE A 36 -16.70 -4.37 -0.47
CA ILE A 36 -16.57 -3.69 -1.76
C ILE A 36 -17.90 -3.03 -2.14
N GLU A 37 -19.03 -3.74 -2.05
CA GLU A 37 -20.37 -3.21 -2.37
C GLU A 37 -20.76 -2.05 -1.47
N ALA A 38 -20.44 -2.12 -0.18
CA ALA A 38 -20.76 -1.06 0.80
C ALA A 38 -20.16 0.30 0.43
N VAL A 39 -18.95 0.33 -0.16
CA VAL A 39 -18.27 1.57 -0.56
C VAL A 39 -18.57 1.98 -2.00
N MET A 40 -19.05 1.06 -2.84
CA MET A 40 -19.24 1.28 -4.28
C MET A 40 -20.63 1.79 -4.65
N GLN A 41 -21.44 2.23 -3.73
CA GLN A 41 -22.81 2.79 -3.91
C GLN A 41 -23.25 2.90 -5.40
N ARG A 42 -23.83 1.84 -5.95
CA ARG A 42 -24.28 1.83 -7.36
C ARG A 42 -25.53 2.67 -7.51
N GLN A 43 -25.50 3.62 -8.42
CA GLN A 43 -26.64 4.50 -8.72
C GLN A 43 -27.82 3.80 -9.44
N SER A 44 -27.63 2.55 -9.90
CA SER A 44 -28.65 1.81 -10.62
C SER A 44 -28.75 0.36 -10.14
N ASN A 45 -29.90 -0.02 -9.62
CA ASN A 45 -30.20 -1.39 -9.20
C ASN A 45 -30.46 -2.35 -10.38
N ASN A 46 -30.62 -1.84 -11.61
CA ASN A 46 -31.08 -2.62 -12.76
C ASN A 46 -29.98 -3.16 -13.64
N PHE A 47 -28.72 -2.84 -13.39
CA PHE A 47 -27.59 -3.28 -14.20
C PHE A 47 -26.55 -4.05 -13.40
N ARG A 48 -26.50 -5.36 -13.61
CA ARG A 48 -25.37 -6.18 -13.15
C ARG A 48 -24.38 -6.33 -14.29
N PRO A 49 -23.15 -5.82 -14.17
CA PRO A 49 -22.16 -5.94 -15.23
C PRO A 49 -21.76 -7.42 -15.41
N GLN A 50 -21.62 -7.84 -16.67
CA GLN A 50 -21.17 -9.22 -16.97
C GLN A 50 -19.73 -9.49 -16.54
N PHE A 51 -18.88 -8.49 -16.57
CA PHE A 51 -17.55 -8.49 -15.97
C PHE A 51 -17.66 -7.79 -14.61
N THR A 52 -17.50 -8.50 -13.51
CA THR A 52 -17.81 -8.00 -12.17
C THR A 52 -16.72 -7.09 -11.61
N ASP A 53 -16.98 -6.40 -10.48
CA ASP A 53 -15.97 -5.57 -9.82
C ASP A 53 -14.87 -6.44 -9.22
N GLU A 54 -15.23 -7.61 -8.70
CA GLU A 54 -14.30 -8.60 -8.18
C GLU A 54 -13.37 -9.12 -9.27
N GLU A 55 -13.88 -9.38 -10.48
CA GLU A 55 -13.07 -9.76 -11.64
C GLU A 55 -12.11 -8.62 -12.02
N CYS A 56 -12.60 -7.37 -12.04
CA CYS A 56 -11.77 -6.19 -12.37
C CYS A 56 -10.64 -5.99 -11.34
N ILE A 57 -10.96 -6.09 -10.05
CA ILE A 57 -9.99 -6.01 -8.95
C ILE A 57 -8.98 -7.16 -9.07
N THR A 58 -9.44 -8.38 -9.25
CA THR A 58 -8.57 -9.57 -9.38
C THR A 58 -7.60 -9.45 -10.55
N VAL A 59 -8.09 -9.04 -11.73
CA VAL A 59 -7.25 -8.81 -12.92
C VAL A 59 -6.16 -7.78 -12.63
N TYR A 60 -6.52 -6.69 -11.96
CA TYR A 60 -5.55 -5.66 -11.61
C TYR A 60 -4.50 -6.15 -10.61
N LEU A 61 -4.92 -6.75 -9.50
CA LEU A 61 -4.01 -7.27 -8.47
C LEU A 61 -3.10 -8.38 -9.03
N TRP A 62 -3.67 -9.27 -9.86
CA TRP A 62 -2.89 -10.29 -10.55
C TRP A 62 -1.85 -9.69 -11.49
N GLY A 63 -2.23 -8.70 -12.30
CA GLY A 63 -1.30 -8.01 -13.18
C GLY A 63 -0.12 -7.38 -12.44
N ILE A 64 -0.37 -6.71 -11.32
CA ILE A 64 0.69 -6.16 -10.45
C ILE A 64 1.59 -7.29 -9.92
N SER A 65 1.02 -8.41 -9.45
CA SER A 65 1.80 -9.56 -8.97
C SER A 65 2.71 -10.16 -10.05
N GLN A 66 2.31 -10.05 -11.32
CA GLN A 66 3.10 -10.44 -12.50
C GLN A 66 4.04 -9.32 -12.99
N ARG A 67 4.26 -8.28 -12.17
CA ARG A 67 5.11 -7.11 -12.48
C ARG A 67 4.69 -6.33 -13.72
N ARG A 68 3.40 -6.27 -13.99
CA ARG A 68 2.82 -5.42 -15.02
C ARG A 68 2.24 -4.18 -14.34
N PHE A 69 2.91 -3.05 -14.49
CA PHE A 69 2.61 -1.87 -13.68
C PHE A 69 1.71 -0.85 -14.39
N GLU A 70 1.52 -1.00 -15.69
CA GLU A 70 0.66 -0.13 -16.48
C GLU A 70 -0.71 -0.80 -16.72
N GLN A 71 -1.80 -0.05 -16.57
CA GLN A 71 -3.16 -0.57 -16.80
C GLN A 71 -3.31 -1.20 -18.19
N LYS A 72 -2.67 -0.60 -19.21
CA LYS A 72 -2.69 -1.15 -20.56
C LYS A 72 -1.96 -2.49 -20.66
N ALA A 73 -0.80 -2.61 -20.03
CA ALA A 73 -0.05 -3.87 -20.00
C ALA A 73 -0.80 -4.99 -19.24
N ILE A 74 -1.51 -4.63 -18.15
CA ILE A 74 -2.38 -5.56 -17.43
C ILE A 74 -3.53 -6.04 -18.32
N TYR A 75 -4.21 -5.10 -18.99
CA TYR A 75 -5.30 -5.41 -19.90
C TYR A 75 -4.86 -6.32 -21.05
N ASP A 76 -3.77 -5.96 -21.74
CA ASP A 76 -3.24 -6.75 -22.87
C ASP A 76 -2.83 -8.16 -22.45
N TYR A 77 -2.21 -8.28 -21.28
CA TYR A 77 -1.87 -9.58 -20.72
C TYR A 77 -3.12 -10.42 -20.45
N THR A 78 -4.14 -9.82 -19.86
CA THR A 78 -5.40 -10.52 -19.58
C THR A 78 -6.09 -10.94 -20.88
N GLN A 79 -6.15 -10.06 -21.86
CA GLN A 79 -6.73 -10.35 -23.16
C GLN A 79 -6.01 -11.49 -23.90
N ASN A 80 -4.68 -11.54 -23.81
CA ASN A 80 -3.89 -12.51 -24.56
C ASN A 80 -3.71 -13.85 -23.84
N HIS A 81 -3.81 -13.90 -22.50
CA HIS A 81 -3.44 -15.09 -21.72
C HIS A 81 -4.49 -15.56 -20.72
N LEU A 82 -5.46 -14.71 -20.36
CA LEU A 82 -6.44 -15.02 -19.32
C LEU A 82 -7.89 -14.90 -19.81
N LEU A 83 -8.14 -14.80 -21.12
CA LEU A 83 -9.49 -14.60 -21.64
C LEU A 83 -10.42 -15.81 -21.35
N GLU A 84 -9.88 -17.02 -21.23
CA GLU A 84 -10.64 -18.20 -20.82
C GLU A 84 -11.16 -18.08 -19.37
N TRP A 85 -10.42 -17.35 -18.50
CA TRP A 85 -10.78 -17.11 -17.11
C TRP A 85 -11.70 -15.89 -16.96
N PHE A 86 -11.55 -14.90 -17.83
CA PHE A 86 -12.31 -13.66 -17.84
C PHE A 86 -12.97 -13.41 -19.21
N PRO A 87 -13.92 -14.29 -19.63
CA PRO A 87 -14.47 -14.27 -21.01
C PRO A 87 -15.30 -13.02 -21.31
N LYS A 88 -15.68 -12.25 -20.29
CA LYS A 88 -16.47 -11.01 -20.42
C LYS A 88 -15.63 -9.75 -20.23
N LEU A 89 -14.30 -9.84 -20.41
CA LEU A 89 -13.42 -8.70 -20.36
C LEU A 89 -13.92 -7.58 -21.30
N PRO A 90 -14.22 -6.37 -20.78
CA PRO A 90 -14.74 -5.26 -21.60
C PRO A 90 -13.64 -4.65 -22.48
N SER A 91 -13.97 -3.61 -23.23
CA SER A 91 -12.95 -2.80 -23.94
C SER A 91 -11.96 -2.17 -22.94
N TYR A 92 -10.74 -1.88 -23.41
CA TYR A 92 -9.71 -1.24 -22.56
C TYR A 92 -10.21 0.07 -21.93
N GLN A 93 -10.93 0.89 -22.68
CA GLN A 93 -11.47 2.14 -22.15
C GLN A 93 -12.43 1.87 -20.98
N ALA A 94 -13.41 0.99 -21.15
CA ALA A 94 -14.37 0.64 -20.12
C ALA A 94 -13.68 -0.02 -18.90
N PHE A 95 -12.66 -0.85 -19.11
CA PHE A 95 -11.84 -1.44 -18.06
C PHE A 95 -11.12 -0.35 -17.26
N SER A 96 -10.42 0.57 -17.92
CA SER A 96 -9.65 1.64 -17.28
C SER A 96 -10.54 2.61 -16.51
N GLU A 97 -11.68 3.03 -17.09
CA GLU A 97 -12.65 3.91 -16.41
C GLU A 97 -13.24 3.22 -15.17
N ARG A 98 -13.57 1.94 -15.28
CA ARG A 98 -14.10 1.17 -14.16
C ARG A 98 -13.05 0.99 -13.08
N LEU A 99 -11.82 0.65 -13.44
CA LEU A 99 -10.72 0.48 -12.51
C LEU A 99 -10.47 1.75 -11.67
N ASN A 100 -10.50 2.93 -12.31
CA ASN A 100 -10.35 4.19 -11.59
C ASN A 100 -11.52 4.47 -10.63
N ARG A 101 -12.75 4.05 -10.97
CA ARG A 101 -13.90 4.15 -10.06
C ARG A 101 -13.83 3.20 -8.88
N LEU A 102 -13.09 2.11 -8.98
CA LEU A 102 -12.89 1.12 -7.91
C LEU A 102 -11.86 1.57 -6.84
N ALA A 103 -11.35 2.79 -6.90
CA ALA A 103 -10.41 3.29 -5.89
C ALA A 103 -10.91 3.13 -4.44
N PRO A 104 -12.17 3.46 -4.08
CA PRO A 104 -12.69 3.20 -2.73
C PRO A 104 -12.73 1.71 -2.35
N ALA A 105 -13.01 0.83 -3.31
CA ALA A 105 -13.00 -0.61 -3.09
C ALA A 105 -11.59 -1.15 -2.81
N PHE A 106 -10.58 -0.66 -3.53
CA PHE A 106 -9.18 -1.00 -3.25
C PHE A 106 -8.74 -0.50 -1.86
N GLN A 107 -9.17 0.68 -1.46
CA GLN A 107 -8.90 1.21 -0.12
C GLN A 107 -9.51 0.32 0.96
N ALA A 108 -10.81 0.03 0.87
CA ALA A 108 -11.51 -0.81 1.83
C ALA A 108 -10.91 -2.22 1.92
N LEU A 109 -10.53 -2.80 0.77
CA LEU A 109 -9.86 -4.10 0.71
C LEU A 109 -8.47 -4.05 1.38
N ALA A 110 -7.70 -3.00 1.15
CA ALA A 110 -6.39 -2.82 1.78
C ALA A 110 -6.52 -2.67 3.31
N GLU A 111 -7.48 -1.87 3.78
CA GLU A 111 -7.75 -1.69 5.21
C GLU A 111 -8.18 -3.00 5.89
N TYR A 112 -9.07 -3.76 5.24
CA TYR A 112 -9.46 -5.07 5.74
C TYR A 112 -8.27 -6.04 5.82
N TRP A 113 -7.46 -6.15 4.77
CA TRP A 113 -6.29 -7.04 4.77
C TRP A 113 -5.22 -6.61 5.77
N LEU A 114 -5.04 -5.31 6.00
CA LEU A 114 -4.20 -4.81 7.09
C LEU A 114 -4.69 -5.29 8.45
N SER A 115 -5.99 -5.22 8.70
CA SER A 115 -6.56 -5.68 9.96
C SER A 115 -6.34 -7.18 10.19
N VAL A 116 -6.46 -7.99 9.13
CA VAL A 116 -6.20 -9.45 9.19
C VAL A 116 -4.73 -9.74 9.51
N ILE A 117 -3.79 -9.04 8.86
CA ILE A 117 -2.35 -9.21 9.11
C ILE A 117 -1.98 -8.80 10.55
N GLY A 118 -2.66 -7.79 11.09
CA GLY A 118 -2.38 -7.23 12.42
C GLY A 118 -2.83 -8.11 13.60
N VAL A 119 -3.67 -9.13 13.37
CA VAL A 119 -4.25 -9.95 14.45
C VAL A 119 -3.18 -10.71 15.25
N ASP A 120 -2.16 -11.25 14.58
CA ASP A 120 -1.17 -12.18 15.19
C ASP A 120 0.10 -11.48 15.70
N LEU A 121 0.13 -10.15 15.82
CA LEU A 121 1.35 -9.41 16.15
C LEU A 121 1.73 -9.35 17.64
N GLY A 122 1.01 -10.07 18.52
CA GLY A 122 1.28 -10.06 19.98
C GLY A 122 0.68 -8.84 20.70
N GLU A 123 0.94 -8.72 22.00
CA GLU A 123 0.32 -7.71 22.87
C GLU A 123 1.15 -6.43 23.04
N GLN A 124 2.46 -6.51 22.84
CA GLN A 124 3.38 -5.37 22.90
C GLN A 124 4.23 -5.33 21.63
N LEU A 125 4.35 -4.16 21.03
CA LEU A 125 4.96 -4.02 19.72
C LEU A 125 6.02 -2.93 19.66
N ASP A 126 7.05 -3.20 18.87
CA ASP A 126 7.98 -2.19 18.38
C ASP A 126 7.46 -1.66 17.04
N TYR A 127 7.06 -0.40 17.02
CA TYR A 127 6.63 0.28 15.81
C TYR A 127 7.76 1.09 15.20
N ILE A 128 7.74 1.19 13.89
CA ILE A 128 8.60 2.08 13.12
C ILE A 128 7.73 2.95 12.21
N VAL A 129 8.06 4.23 12.10
CA VAL A 129 7.33 5.19 11.26
C VAL A 129 8.26 5.88 10.29
N ASP A 130 7.81 6.00 9.04
CA ASP A 130 8.50 6.79 8.00
C ASP A 130 7.55 7.09 6.84
N SER A 131 7.99 7.89 5.86
CA SER A 131 7.25 8.23 4.66
C SER A 131 8.02 7.93 3.38
N CYS A 132 7.30 7.61 2.32
CA CYS A 132 7.85 7.34 1.00
C CYS A 132 7.16 8.23 -0.05
N PRO A 133 7.91 8.96 -0.91
CA PRO A 133 7.31 9.77 -1.96
C PRO A 133 6.72 8.92 -3.08
N ILE A 134 5.51 9.28 -3.55
CA ILE A 134 4.88 8.79 -4.76
C ILE A 134 4.87 9.93 -5.77
N ILE A 135 5.48 9.74 -6.93
CA ILE A 135 5.94 10.81 -7.80
C ILE A 135 5.14 10.80 -9.11
N LEU A 136 4.43 11.90 -9.38
CA LEU A 136 3.71 12.13 -10.63
C LEU A 136 4.58 12.86 -11.66
N ALA A 137 5.39 13.83 -11.20
CA ALA A 137 6.32 14.54 -12.08
C ALA A 137 7.61 14.91 -11.37
N LYS A 138 8.73 14.96 -12.10
CA LYS A 138 10.08 15.25 -11.61
C LYS A 138 10.69 16.46 -12.29
N GLY A 139 11.65 17.07 -11.62
CA GLY A 139 12.48 18.16 -12.15
C GLY A 139 11.64 19.33 -12.65
N PRO A 140 11.93 19.87 -13.85
CA PRO A 140 11.20 21.04 -14.40
C PRO A 140 9.69 20.82 -14.54
N ARG A 141 9.26 19.58 -14.84
CA ARG A 141 7.83 19.24 -14.97
C ARG A 141 7.06 19.38 -13.66
N SER A 142 7.73 19.25 -12.52
CA SER A 142 7.09 19.38 -11.20
C SER A 142 6.53 20.79 -10.93
N GLY A 143 7.05 21.82 -11.60
CA GLY A 143 6.58 23.20 -11.47
C GLY A 143 5.27 23.49 -12.20
N HIS A 144 4.89 22.66 -13.16
CA HIS A 144 3.72 22.88 -14.02
C HIS A 144 2.66 21.75 -13.88
N ALA A 145 2.95 20.72 -13.10
CA ALA A 145 2.03 19.61 -12.89
C ALA A 145 0.80 20.08 -12.08
N LYS A 146 -0.39 19.64 -12.53
CA LYS A 146 -1.69 19.97 -11.92
C LYS A 146 -2.60 18.75 -11.72
N VAL A 147 -2.11 17.55 -12.05
CA VAL A 147 -2.90 16.32 -11.94
C VAL A 147 -3.17 16.02 -10.47
N ALA A 148 -4.43 15.77 -10.11
CA ALA A 148 -4.87 15.49 -8.74
C ALA A 148 -4.40 16.56 -7.75
N SER A 149 -4.55 17.84 -8.12
CA SER A 149 -4.14 19.01 -7.30
C SER A 149 -4.87 19.12 -5.97
N GLU A 150 -5.94 18.37 -5.79
CA GLU A 150 -6.68 18.24 -4.53
C GLU A 150 -5.86 17.54 -3.45
N LEU A 151 -4.88 16.72 -3.84
CA LEU A 151 -4.02 15.95 -2.94
C LEU A 151 -2.53 16.14 -3.24
N CYS A 152 -2.16 16.34 -4.51
CA CYS A 152 -0.76 16.41 -4.93
C CYS A 152 -0.16 17.81 -4.73
N GLU A 153 1.07 17.82 -4.25
CA GLU A 153 1.83 19.05 -4.01
C GLU A 153 3.26 18.94 -4.55
N LYS A 154 3.91 20.10 -4.71
CA LYS A 154 5.33 20.16 -5.06
C LYS A 154 6.18 20.11 -3.79
N SER A 155 7.19 19.26 -3.77
CA SER A 155 8.13 19.11 -2.67
C SER A 155 9.55 18.84 -3.15
N TYR A 156 10.51 18.96 -2.25
CA TYR A 156 11.92 18.68 -2.52
C TYR A 156 12.35 17.38 -1.83
N ASN A 157 12.88 16.45 -2.59
CA ASN A 157 13.45 15.22 -2.06
C ASN A 157 14.94 15.48 -1.74
N SER A 158 15.28 15.62 -0.48
CA SER A 158 16.65 15.90 -0.02
C SER A 158 17.62 14.77 -0.32
N SER A 159 17.19 13.51 -0.23
CA SER A 159 18.03 12.34 -0.49
C SER A 159 18.42 12.23 -1.97
N ARG A 160 17.51 12.57 -2.88
CA ARG A 160 17.74 12.56 -4.34
C ARG A 160 18.16 13.91 -4.90
N LYS A 161 18.12 14.97 -4.09
CA LYS A 161 18.41 16.36 -4.47
C LYS A 161 17.59 16.83 -5.68
N GLU A 162 16.31 16.43 -5.75
CA GLU A 162 15.42 16.78 -6.86
C GLU A 162 14.05 17.30 -6.39
N TRP A 163 13.48 18.22 -7.18
CA TRP A 163 12.10 18.64 -7.01
C TRP A 163 11.16 17.61 -7.63
N TYR A 164 10.05 17.31 -6.95
CA TYR A 164 9.01 16.45 -7.47
C TYR A 164 7.62 17.03 -7.16
N TYR A 165 6.63 16.58 -7.91
CA TYR A 165 5.21 16.81 -7.69
C TYR A 165 4.54 15.46 -7.43
N GLY A 166 3.77 15.37 -6.36
CA GLY A 166 3.12 14.11 -5.97
C GLY A 166 2.61 14.15 -4.54
N ILE A 167 2.69 13.01 -3.90
CA ILE A 167 2.24 12.77 -2.53
C ILE A 167 3.32 12.05 -1.72
N LYS A 168 3.08 11.90 -0.41
CA LYS A 168 3.80 10.97 0.46
C LYS A 168 2.87 9.87 0.95
N LEU A 169 3.36 8.65 0.97
CA LEU A 169 2.76 7.52 1.67
C LEU A 169 3.45 7.39 3.02
N HIS A 170 2.73 7.65 4.11
CA HIS A 170 3.18 7.44 5.48
C HIS A 170 2.80 6.05 5.93
N VAL A 171 3.72 5.39 6.63
CA VAL A 171 3.54 4.02 7.11
C VAL A 171 3.96 3.94 8.56
N ILE A 172 3.07 3.40 9.40
CA ILE A 172 3.45 2.84 10.69
C ILE A 172 3.46 1.33 10.51
N ALA A 173 4.59 0.70 10.84
CA ALA A 173 4.76 -0.74 10.71
C ALA A 173 5.24 -1.36 12.02
N ALA A 174 4.74 -2.56 12.35
CA ALA A 174 5.26 -3.36 13.44
C ALA A 174 6.57 -4.02 13.00
N ARG A 175 7.61 -3.86 13.82
CA ARG A 175 8.90 -4.50 13.61
C ARG A 175 8.84 -5.96 14.03
N VAL A 176 9.18 -6.85 13.12
CA VAL A 176 9.34 -8.28 13.39
C VAL A 176 10.81 -8.62 13.20
N PRO A 177 11.57 -9.03 14.24
CA PRO A 177 12.98 -9.36 14.12
C PRO A 177 13.22 -10.42 13.03
N GLY A 178 14.19 -10.15 12.12
CA GLY A 178 14.56 -11.07 11.04
C GLY A 178 13.56 -11.14 9.87
N ARG A 179 12.50 -10.33 9.87
CA ARG A 179 11.49 -10.27 8.79
C ARG A 179 11.27 -8.84 8.32
N LEU A 180 10.56 -8.69 7.20
CA LEU A 180 10.04 -7.38 6.79
C LEU A 180 9.07 -6.86 7.85
N PRO A 181 9.12 -5.55 8.16
CA PRO A 181 8.10 -4.92 9.00
C PRO A 181 6.71 -5.12 8.41
N ILE A 182 5.76 -5.34 9.27
CA ILE A 182 4.36 -5.54 8.89
C ILE A 182 3.63 -4.20 9.00
N PRO A 183 3.09 -3.62 7.92
CA PRO A 183 2.36 -2.38 8.00
C PRO A 183 1.11 -2.56 8.86
N VAL A 184 0.89 -1.65 9.82
CA VAL A 184 -0.30 -1.64 10.67
C VAL A 184 -1.19 -0.44 10.35
N SER A 185 -0.62 0.61 9.77
CA SER A 185 -1.36 1.76 9.28
C SER A 185 -0.66 2.44 8.11
N LEU A 186 -1.46 2.99 7.19
CA LEU A 186 -1.04 3.65 5.97
C LEU A 186 -1.88 4.92 5.76
N MET A 187 -1.24 6.04 5.44
CA MET A 187 -1.92 7.30 5.10
C MET A 187 -1.21 8.00 3.94
N ALA A 188 -1.99 8.53 3.01
CA ALA A 188 -1.48 9.38 1.94
C ALA A 188 -1.68 10.86 2.31
N SER A 189 -0.66 11.68 2.09
CA SER A 189 -0.71 13.14 2.28
C SER A 189 -0.09 13.90 1.12
N GLY A 190 -0.36 15.19 1.01
CA GLY A 190 0.36 16.07 0.08
C GLY A 190 1.87 16.01 0.31
N ALA A 191 2.64 16.11 -0.78
CA ALA A 191 4.11 15.97 -0.70
C ALA A 191 4.78 17.06 0.14
N ALA A 192 4.18 18.25 0.28
CA ALA A 192 4.72 19.35 1.06
C ALA A 192 4.40 19.24 2.55
N GLN A 193 3.45 18.40 2.95
CA GLN A 193 3.10 18.22 4.35
C GLN A 193 4.26 17.65 5.15
N HIS A 194 4.45 18.16 6.36
CA HIS A 194 5.44 17.62 7.29
C HIS A 194 5.00 16.25 7.83
N ASP A 195 5.95 15.37 8.08
CA ASP A 195 5.67 13.98 8.45
C ASP A 195 5.06 13.88 9.87
N LEU A 196 5.46 14.73 10.80
CA LEU A 196 4.98 14.72 12.18
C LEU A 196 3.47 14.95 12.34
N PRO A 197 2.82 15.98 11.75
CA PRO A 197 1.38 16.16 11.81
C PRO A 197 0.60 14.98 11.26
N VAL A 198 1.09 14.37 10.16
CA VAL A 198 0.45 13.20 9.55
C VAL A 198 0.58 11.98 10.46
N ALA A 199 1.74 11.76 11.08
CA ALA A 199 1.90 10.66 12.05
C ALA A 199 1.00 10.83 13.28
N LYS A 200 0.80 12.05 13.77
CA LYS A 200 -0.17 12.35 14.84
C LYS A 200 -1.57 11.94 14.44
N GLN A 201 -2.00 12.34 13.24
CA GLN A 201 -3.31 11.98 12.70
C GLN A 201 -3.48 10.47 12.56
N ILE A 202 -2.47 9.76 12.02
CA ILE A 202 -2.51 8.29 11.91
C ILE A 202 -2.76 7.64 13.28
N VAL A 203 -2.09 8.11 14.31
CA VAL A 203 -2.23 7.56 15.66
C VAL A 203 -3.61 7.87 16.25
N GLU A 204 -4.15 9.08 16.01
CA GLU A 204 -5.47 9.49 16.48
C GLU A 204 -6.60 8.70 15.78
N ASP A 205 -6.46 8.45 14.47
CA ASP A 205 -7.45 7.73 13.67
C ASP A 205 -7.43 6.21 13.93
N HIS A 206 -6.33 5.68 14.49
CA HIS A 206 -6.13 4.23 14.68
C HIS A 206 -6.12 3.86 16.16
N ALA A 207 -7.31 3.54 16.70
CA ALA A 207 -7.48 3.02 18.06
C ALA A 207 -6.83 1.63 18.32
N PHE A 208 -6.11 1.07 17.34
CA PHE A 208 -5.60 -0.31 17.38
C PHE A 208 -4.12 -0.42 17.72
N LEU A 209 -3.43 0.68 17.96
CA LEU A 209 -2.04 0.60 18.36
C LEU A 209 -1.94 0.00 19.77
N LYS A 210 -1.23 -1.11 19.86
CA LYS A 210 -0.96 -1.80 21.13
C LYS A 210 0.15 -1.07 21.87
N PRO A 211 0.28 -1.25 23.21
CA PRO A 211 1.39 -0.72 23.97
C PRO A 211 2.75 -1.09 23.38
N GLY A 212 3.75 -0.21 23.53
CA GLY A 212 5.10 -0.50 23.04
C GLY A 212 5.97 0.72 22.78
N TYR A 213 6.83 0.61 21.77
CA TYR A 213 7.76 1.66 21.38
C TYR A 213 7.50 2.11 19.95
N LEU A 214 7.60 3.42 19.69
CA LEU A 214 7.56 3.99 18.34
C LEU A 214 8.91 4.59 17.98
N TYR A 215 9.64 3.95 17.09
CA TYR A 215 10.92 4.41 16.59
C TYR A 215 10.73 5.30 15.35
N ALA A 216 11.22 6.53 15.42
CA ALA A 216 11.08 7.52 14.39
C ALA A 216 12.39 8.27 14.12
N ASP A 217 12.47 9.03 13.04
CA ASP A 217 13.60 9.89 12.76
C ASP A 217 13.52 11.23 13.53
N LYS A 218 14.50 12.12 13.29
CA LYS A 218 14.56 13.43 13.95
C LYS A 218 13.42 14.38 13.55
N ALA A 219 12.72 14.13 12.44
CA ALA A 219 11.59 14.95 12.01
C ALA A 219 10.37 14.77 12.91
N TYR A 220 10.30 13.68 13.67
CA TYR A 220 9.20 13.36 14.57
C TYR A 220 9.45 13.80 16.04
N ILE A 221 10.51 14.56 16.32
CA ILE A 221 10.81 15.04 17.68
C ILE A 221 9.76 16.07 18.10
N ASP A 222 8.93 15.70 19.09
CA ASP A 222 7.93 16.58 19.69
C ASP A 222 7.61 16.08 21.12
N ALA A 223 7.95 16.88 22.14
CA ALA A 223 7.79 16.48 23.54
C ALA A 223 6.31 16.36 23.96
N GLY A 224 5.43 17.21 23.39
CA GLY A 224 3.99 17.15 23.66
C GLY A 224 3.38 15.86 23.08
N TRP A 225 3.76 15.49 21.87
CA TRP A 225 3.32 14.26 21.25
C TRP A 225 3.86 13.02 21.97
N ALA A 226 5.12 13.01 22.36
CA ALA A 226 5.71 11.92 23.15
C ALA A 226 4.95 11.70 24.46
N LEU A 227 4.54 12.78 25.13
CA LEU A 227 3.73 12.70 26.36
C LEU A 227 2.32 12.15 26.06
N SER A 228 1.67 12.64 25.00
CA SER A 228 0.36 12.16 24.55
C SER A 228 0.37 10.67 24.21
N LEU A 229 1.36 10.22 23.42
CA LEU A 229 1.53 8.80 23.08
C LEU A 229 1.65 7.93 24.34
N LYS A 230 2.46 8.37 25.31
CA LYS A 230 2.67 7.64 26.56
C LYS A 230 1.41 7.56 27.42
N GLN A 231 0.67 8.67 27.52
CA GLN A 231 -0.53 8.77 28.37
C GLN A 231 -1.75 8.07 27.78
N ASN A 232 -1.97 8.24 26.46
CA ASN A 232 -3.21 7.81 25.80
C ASN A 232 -3.09 6.43 25.15
N HIS A 233 -1.87 6.01 24.75
CA HIS A 233 -1.66 4.78 23.99
C HIS A 233 -0.65 3.82 24.66
N THR A 234 -0.02 4.22 25.77
CA THR A 234 1.06 3.44 26.40
C THR A 234 2.21 3.15 25.42
N ILE A 235 2.48 4.11 24.54
CA ILE A 235 3.56 4.04 23.54
C ILE A 235 4.65 5.05 23.90
N GLU A 236 5.90 4.59 23.93
CA GLU A 236 7.07 5.47 24.14
C GLU A 236 7.72 5.84 22.81
N LEU A 237 7.78 7.14 22.52
CA LEU A 237 8.42 7.68 21.31
C LEU A 237 9.94 7.71 21.47
N LEU A 238 10.66 7.02 20.59
CA LEU A 238 12.11 6.96 20.55
C LEU A 238 12.65 7.56 19.26
N THR A 239 13.37 8.71 19.40
CA THR A 239 13.99 9.43 18.27
C THR A 239 15.47 9.66 18.53
N PRO A 240 16.30 9.70 17.48
CA PRO A 240 17.71 10.10 17.65
C PRO A 240 17.81 11.53 18.19
N ARG A 241 18.77 11.78 19.06
CA ARG A 241 19.01 13.12 19.63
C ARG A 241 19.32 14.14 18.55
N LYS A 242 18.75 15.34 18.68
CA LYS A 242 19.07 16.47 17.80
C LYS A 242 20.35 17.13 18.31
N LYS A 243 21.41 17.19 17.48
CA LYS A 243 22.63 17.92 17.83
C LYS A 243 22.29 19.39 17.99
N GLN A 244 22.72 19.99 19.10
CA GLN A 244 22.68 21.44 19.30
C GLN A 244 23.97 22.09 18.74
N LYS A 245 23.87 23.35 18.35
CA LYS A 245 25.03 24.11 17.86
C LYS A 245 26.01 24.30 19.02
N GLY A 246 27.21 23.71 18.95
CA GLY A 246 28.21 23.74 20.01
C GLY A 246 28.37 22.44 20.80
N ASP A 247 27.53 21.42 20.57
CA ASP A 247 27.74 20.11 21.16
C ASP A 247 29.11 19.55 20.69
N PRO A 248 29.95 19.08 21.62
CA PRO A 248 31.16 18.39 21.22
C PRO A 248 30.84 17.24 20.28
N LEU A 249 31.70 17.01 19.29
CA LEU A 249 31.63 15.83 18.40
C LEU A 249 31.78 14.58 19.26
N ILE A 250 30.71 14.18 19.96
CA ILE A 250 30.62 12.89 20.59
C ILE A 250 30.50 11.90 19.43
N SER A 251 31.62 11.34 19.02
CA SER A 251 31.71 10.18 18.17
C SER A 251 30.90 9.05 18.84
N GLY A 252 29.71 8.74 18.29
CA GLY A 252 28.92 7.60 18.72
C GLY A 252 27.99 7.83 19.92
N ASP A 253 26.94 8.66 19.74
CA ASP A 253 25.77 8.53 20.60
C ASP A 253 25.13 7.16 20.37
N THR A 254 25.44 6.21 21.28
CA THR A 254 24.97 4.81 21.22
C THR A 254 23.45 4.71 21.16
N PHE A 255 22.73 5.60 21.86
CA PHE A 255 21.28 5.66 21.83
C PHE A 255 20.74 6.04 20.44
N SER A 256 21.26 7.12 19.84
CA SER A 256 20.85 7.55 18.49
C SER A 256 21.19 6.50 17.44
N THR A 257 22.32 5.80 17.60
CA THR A 257 22.73 4.71 16.72
C THR A 257 21.78 3.52 16.88
N PHE A 258 21.42 3.15 18.10
CA PHE A 258 20.44 2.09 18.39
C PHE A 258 19.08 2.42 17.77
N VAL A 259 18.50 3.58 18.03
CA VAL A 259 17.21 4.00 17.45
C VAL A 259 17.24 3.94 15.93
N SER A 260 18.31 4.44 15.30
CA SER A 260 18.47 4.41 13.85
C SER A 260 18.54 2.97 13.30
N SER A 261 19.24 2.07 13.98
CA SER A 261 19.35 0.67 13.57
C SER A 261 18.02 -0.08 13.69
N VAL A 262 17.23 0.20 14.74
CA VAL A 262 15.90 -0.39 14.92
C VAL A 262 14.93 0.11 13.85
N ARG A 263 15.04 1.38 13.42
CA ARG A 263 14.19 1.98 12.39
C ARG A 263 14.55 1.54 10.96
N GLN A 264 15.82 1.22 10.68
CA GLN A 264 16.29 0.91 9.32
C GLN A 264 15.43 -0.10 8.54
N PRO A 265 14.83 -1.15 9.12
CA PRO A 265 13.98 -2.10 8.39
C PRO A 265 12.81 -1.48 7.62
N ILE A 266 12.35 -0.25 7.97
CA ILE A 266 11.30 0.43 7.20
C ILE A 266 11.75 0.76 5.76
N GLU A 267 13.04 1.05 5.57
CA GLU A 267 13.61 1.28 4.24
C GLU A 267 13.59 -0.02 3.41
N CYS A 268 13.83 -1.17 4.05
CA CYS A 268 13.69 -2.47 3.40
C CYS A 268 12.25 -2.73 2.97
N PHE A 269 11.27 -2.37 3.82
CA PHE A 269 9.85 -2.47 3.49
C PHE A 269 9.49 -1.58 2.29
N PHE A 270 9.90 -0.31 2.27
CA PHE A 270 9.65 0.56 1.12
C PHE A 270 10.31 0.05 -0.16
N ASN A 271 11.55 -0.42 -0.08
CA ASN A 271 12.25 -1.00 -1.22
C ASN A 271 11.53 -2.26 -1.74
N TRP A 272 11.04 -3.12 -0.85
CA TRP A 272 10.24 -4.29 -1.21
C TRP A 272 8.93 -3.87 -1.89
N LEU A 273 8.18 -2.91 -1.29
CA LEU A 273 6.93 -2.40 -1.81
C LEU A 273 7.11 -1.79 -3.22
N ILE A 274 8.14 -0.95 -3.39
CA ILE A 274 8.47 -0.33 -4.68
C ILE A 274 8.83 -1.40 -5.72
N ARG A 275 9.68 -2.36 -5.38
CA ARG A 275 10.08 -3.42 -6.32
C ARG A 275 8.92 -4.32 -6.71
N LEU A 276 8.02 -4.61 -5.78
CA LEU A 276 6.87 -5.47 -6.03
C LEU A 276 5.80 -4.79 -6.87
N THR A 277 5.55 -3.50 -6.63
CA THR A 277 4.36 -2.82 -7.13
C THR A 277 4.67 -1.60 -8.00
N ASP A 278 5.90 -1.10 -8.04
CA ASP A 278 6.28 0.19 -8.66
C ASP A 278 5.43 1.38 -8.16
N ILE A 279 4.99 1.34 -6.89
CA ILE A 279 4.08 2.33 -6.30
C ILE A 279 4.62 3.77 -6.38
N GLN A 280 5.94 3.93 -6.36
CA GLN A 280 6.59 5.26 -6.41
C GLN A 280 6.40 5.96 -7.74
N SER A 281 6.17 5.24 -8.85
CA SER A 281 6.11 5.77 -10.21
C SER A 281 4.67 5.99 -10.65
N ALA A 282 4.12 7.19 -10.41
CA ALA A 282 2.74 7.55 -10.73
C ALA A 282 2.62 8.49 -11.96
N SER A 283 3.60 8.51 -12.85
CA SER A 283 3.67 9.46 -13.98
C SER A 283 2.57 9.29 -15.05
N LEU A 284 1.92 8.13 -15.10
CA LEU A 284 0.82 7.82 -16.02
C LEU A 284 -0.56 8.17 -15.46
N VAL A 285 -0.66 8.53 -14.19
CA VAL A 285 -1.92 8.96 -13.55
C VAL A 285 -2.41 10.27 -14.17
N ARG A 286 -3.74 10.41 -14.36
CA ARG A 286 -4.36 11.57 -14.98
C ARG A 286 -5.51 12.21 -14.20
N SER A 287 -5.88 11.61 -13.04
CA SER A 287 -6.98 12.10 -12.18
C SER A 287 -6.74 11.70 -10.73
N LEU A 288 -7.47 12.32 -9.80
CA LEU A 288 -7.45 11.93 -8.38
C LEU A 288 -7.90 10.47 -8.19
N SER A 289 -8.99 10.05 -8.82
CA SER A 289 -9.46 8.66 -8.74
C SER A 289 -8.42 7.66 -9.29
N GLY A 290 -7.73 8.03 -10.39
CA GLY A 290 -6.62 7.23 -10.92
C GLY A 290 -5.43 7.16 -9.96
N LEU A 291 -5.13 8.25 -9.23
CA LEU A 291 -4.09 8.27 -8.21
C LEU A 291 -4.45 7.38 -7.01
N LEU A 292 -5.67 7.48 -6.51
CA LEU A 292 -6.14 6.65 -5.40
C LEU A 292 -6.17 5.17 -5.79
N CYS A 293 -6.62 4.83 -7.02
CA CYS A 293 -6.52 3.49 -7.56
C CYS A 293 -5.06 3.00 -7.63
N HIS A 294 -4.13 3.85 -8.10
CA HIS A 294 -2.70 3.55 -8.15
C HIS A 294 -2.15 3.24 -6.76
N ILE A 295 -2.49 4.04 -5.74
CA ILE A 295 -2.00 3.87 -4.37
C ILE A 295 -2.60 2.60 -3.75
N PHE A 296 -3.91 2.58 -3.57
CA PHE A 296 -4.59 1.54 -2.82
C PHE A 296 -4.61 0.19 -3.54
N GLY A 297 -4.71 0.20 -4.87
CA GLY A 297 -4.62 -1.02 -5.64
C GLY A 297 -3.23 -1.68 -5.55
N ARG A 298 -2.16 -0.89 -5.51
CA ARG A 298 -0.79 -1.39 -5.34
C ARG A 298 -0.51 -1.83 -3.90
N ILE A 299 -1.05 -1.13 -2.92
CA ILE A 299 -1.02 -1.56 -1.52
C ILE A 299 -1.77 -2.88 -1.37
N ALA A 300 -2.99 -2.99 -1.91
CA ALA A 300 -3.76 -4.24 -1.86
C ALA A 300 -3.00 -5.40 -2.53
N ALA A 301 -2.34 -5.17 -3.68
CA ALA A 301 -1.51 -6.19 -4.33
C ALA A 301 -0.32 -6.64 -3.45
N ALA A 302 0.32 -5.71 -2.73
CA ALA A 302 1.39 -6.02 -1.80
C ALA A 302 0.90 -6.81 -0.59
N LEU A 303 -0.25 -6.42 -0.01
CA LEU A 303 -0.87 -7.13 1.12
C LEU A 303 -1.34 -8.53 0.72
N ALA A 304 -1.93 -8.69 -0.48
CA ALA A 304 -2.26 -10.00 -1.02
C ALA A 304 -1.02 -10.92 -1.09
N LYS A 305 0.15 -10.36 -1.48
CA LYS A 305 1.40 -11.11 -1.50
C LYS A 305 1.84 -11.54 -0.11
N LEU A 306 1.65 -10.71 0.91
CA LEU A 306 1.97 -11.07 2.30
C LEU A 306 1.03 -12.14 2.86
N LEU A 307 -0.26 -12.09 2.49
CA LEU A 307 -1.29 -13.00 3.01
C LEU A 307 -1.30 -14.38 2.35
N PHE A 308 -1.15 -14.42 1.01
CA PHE A 308 -1.44 -15.63 0.24
C PHE A 308 -0.22 -16.31 -0.38
N ASN A 309 0.96 -15.68 -0.32
CA ASN A 309 2.20 -16.20 -0.92
C ASN A 309 3.40 -16.16 0.03
N SER A 310 3.13 -16.16 1.33
CA SER A 310 4.18 -16.25 2.38
C SER A 310 4.79 -17.63 2.47
#